data_850dfe3b70d1408964a8f8b3d2a48870
#
_entry.id   850dfe3b70d1408964a8f8b3d2a48870
#
_cell.length_a   1.000
_cell.length_b   1.000
_cell.length_c   1.000
_cell.angle_alpha   90.00
_cell.angle_beta   90.00
_cell.angle_gamma   90.00
#
_symmetry.space_group_name_H-M   'P 1'
#
loop_
_entity.id
_entity.type
_entity.pdbx_description
1 polymer ?
#
loop_
_entity_poly.entity_id
_entity_poly.type
_entity_poly.pdbx_seq_one_letter_code
_entity_poly.pdbx_strand_id
1 'polypeptide(L)'
;TGEEWVYVDLGSQSEFDKVKLHWINKAIKGKIQVSDDAKQWVDIANLPGGDANLDEIKLKGKGRYVRVWMEQPANDGRYILSEIEVMGKGGLLAQPAAAPAATKDEIRLSGGNWKVQRASEVTASGEEISKPSFSPENWIVATVPGTVLSSYKNIGAIPNPNYADNLMQISESFFNSNFWYRDEFEVPEGFKQDRLFLNFDGINWKANVYLNGNKIGRIEGAFIRGVFDVTDRVVPGKNVVAVEIIKNEHIGAIKEKCEKNTDFNGGILGADNPTFHASIGWDWISTIRGRNIGIWDDVYLTSTGKVTIQDPFVQVVLPLPDTTSATLTPEVIVKNHDAAPVKGVLTGKIGDITFEQPVELAANEEKTVTFDPNSFSQLKVQNPRLWWPKGYGSPYLYDANFTFKVGDKVSDSEDFKVGIRQMTFNENNSILSLFINGRRFIGRG
;
A
#
# COMPACT_ATOMS: atom_id res chain seq x y z
N THR A 1 41.35 23.11 -8.22
CA THR A 1 39.91 23.10 -8.47
C THR A 1 39.66 23.23 -9.95
N GLY A 2 39.30 22.18 -10.58
CA GLY A 2 39.03 22.06 -11.99
C GLY A 2 37.56 21.85 -12.25
N GLU A 3 37.23 21.53 -13.47
CA GLU A 3 35.94 21.07 -13.89
C GLU A 3 35.60 19.74 -13.16
N GLU A 4 34.37 19.65 -12.62
CA GLU A 4 33.85 18.48 -11.94
C GLU A 4 32.49 18.11 -12.53
N TRP A 5 32.08 16.88 -12.35
CA TRP A 5 30.79 16.44 -12.85
C TRP A 5 30.17 15.32 -12.00
N VAL A 6 28.86 15.22 -12.07
CA VAL A 6 28.10 14.12 -11.54
C VAL A 6 26.98 13.78 -12.54
N TYR A 7 26.62 12.53 -12.67
CA TYR A 7 25.47 12.14 -13.50
C TYR A 7 24.55 11.17 -12.77
N VAL A 8 23.31 11.14 -13.23
CA VAL A 8 22.30 10.16 -12.84
C VAL A 8 22.01 9.23 -14.01
N ASP A 9 21.84 7.94 -13.75
CA ASP A 9 21.35 6.95 -14.70
C ASP A 9 19.82 6.81 -14.51
N LEU A 10 19.04 7.15 -15.53
CA LEU A 10 17.59 7.03 -15.53
C LEU A 10 17.11 5.58 -15.77
N GLY A 11 18.04 4.63 -15.91
CA GLY A 11 17.74 3.22 -16.15
C GLY A 11 17.36 2.88 -17.59
N SER A 12 16.77 3.82 -18.32
CA SER A 12 16.42 3.71 -19.74
C SER A 12 16.47 5.08 -20.40
N GLN A 13 16.48 5.12 -21.75
CA GLN A 13 16.33 6.36 -22.47
C GLN A 13 14.95 6.98 -22.14
N SER A 14 14.96 8.16 -21.54
CA SER A 14 13.76 8.86 -21.07
C SER A 14 13.69 10.27 -21.65
N GLU A 15 12.48 10.77 -21.86
CA GLU A 15 12.23 12.16 -22.23
C GLU A 15 11.88 12.96 -20.96
N PHE A 16 12.53 14.09 -20.79
CA PHE A 16 12.33 14.98 -19.63
C PHE A 16 12.34 16.44 -20.04
N ASP A 17 11.70 17.27 -19.23
CA ASP A 17 11.47 18.69 -19.53
C ASP A 17 11.93 19.65 -18.43
N LYS A 18 12.41 19.11 -17.30
CA LYS A 18 12.92 19.89 -16.17
C LYS A 18 14.03 19.15 -15.43
N VAL A 19 15.05 19.89 -14.99
CA VAL A 19 16.05 19.44 -14.03
C VAL A 19 16.05 20.41 -12.86
N LYS A 20 16.00 19.87 -11.61
CA LYS A 20 16.22 20.66 -10.40
C LYS A 20 17.54 20.26 -9.76
N LEU A 21 18.29 21.26 -9.31
CA LEU A 21 19.57 21.11 -8.63
C LEU A 21 19.51 21.80 -7.28
N HIS A 22 19.70 21.03 -6.22
CA HIS A 22 19.74 21.54 -4.85
C HIS A 22 21.19 21.70 -4.41
N TRP A 23 21.60 22.94 -4.19
CA TRP A 23 22.98 23.28 -3.88
C TRP A 23 23.18 23.59 -2.39
N ILE A 24 24.31 23.16 -1.87
CA ILE A 24 24.91 23.70 -0.64
C ILE A 24 26.03 24.68 -1.03
N ASN A 25 26.84 24.31 -2.04
CA ASN A 25 27.84 25.18 -2.62
C ASN A 25 27.77 25.10 -4.15
N LYS A 26 27.29 26.18 -4.76
CA LYS A 26 26.79 26.18 -6.12
C LYS A 26 27.90 26.28 -7.17
N ALA A 27 27.63 25.68 -8.34
CA ALA A 27 28.32 26.00 -9.58
C ALA A 27 27.65 27.22 -10.25
N ILE A 28 28.37 28.31 -10.41
CA ILE A 28 27.87 29.52 -11.12
C ILE A 28 28.05 29.44 -12.62
N LYS A 29 28.80 28.48 -13.12
CA LYS A 29 28.98 28.17 -14.53
C LYS A 29 29.06 26.64 -14.71
N GLY A 30 28.40 26.18 -15.75
CA GLY A 30 28.36 24.77 -16.10
C GLY A 30 27.22 24.45 -17.06
N LYS A 31 26.95 23.16 -17.25
CA LYS A 31 26.00 22.67 -18.25
C LYS A 31 25.22 21.46 -17.75
N ILE A 32 24.05 21.26 -18.31
CA ILE A 32 23.34 19.99 -18.27
C ILE A 32 23.61 19.27 -19.60
N GLN A 33 23.99 18.01 -19.49
CA GLN A 33 24.32 17.16 -20.63
C GLN A 33 23.56 15.86 -20.57
N VAL A 34 23.33 15.24 -21.72
CA VAL A 34 22.69 13.92 -21.85
C VAL A 34 23.60 12.94 -22.58
N SER A 35 23.40 11.66 -22.31
CA SER A 35 24.07 10.55 -22.98
C SER A 35 23.20 9.30 -22.95
N ASP A 36 23.39 8.39 -23.91
CA ASP A 36 22.79 7.06 -23.90
C ASP A 36 23.80 5.96 -23.47
N ASP A 37 25.10 6.29 -23.42
CA ASP A 37 26.17 5.32 -23.16
C ASP A 37 27.15 5.75 -22.04
N ALA A 38 26.87 6.88 -21.40
CA ALA A 38 27.73 7.56 -20.41
C ALA A 38 29.16 7.89 -20.91
N LYS A 39 29.39 7.86 -22.23
CA LYS A 39 30.67 8.16 -22.86
C LYS A 39 30.60 9.38 -23.76
N GLN A 40 29.61 9.43 -24.62
CA GLN A 40 29.36 10.56 -25.51
C GLN A 40 28.27 11.45 -24.91
N TRP A 41 28.60 12.74 -24.71
CA TRP A 41 27.74 13.70 -24.02
C TRP A 41 27.35 14.84 -24.93
N VAL A 42 26.08 15.23 -24.87
CA VAL A 42 25.51 16.33 -25.65
C VAL A 42 25.01 17.42 -24.67
N ASP A 43 25.45 18.65 -24.89
CA ASP A 43 24.99 19.80 -24.10
C ASP A 43 23.52 20.12 -24.45
N ILE A 44 22.65 20.24 -23.43
CA ILE A 44 21.22 20.55 -23.60
C ILE A 44 20.78 21.84 -22.90
N ALA A 45 21.50 22.28 -21.88
CA ALA A 45 21.24 23.55 -21.19
C ALA A 45 22.50 24.06 -20.49
N ASN A 46 22.56 25.36 -20.22
CA ASN A 46 23.55 25.94 -19.31
C ASN A 46 22.97 26.08 -17.91
N LEU A 47 23.82 26.02 -16.89
CA LEU A 47 23.42 26.35 -15.53
C LEU A 47 23.07 27.85 -15.45
N PRO A 48 22.01 28.23 -14.67
CA PRO A 48 21.52 29.61 -14.67
C PRO A 48 22.43 30.61 -13.96
N GLY A 49 23.46 30.17 -13.23
CA GLY A 49 24.30 31.04 -12.43
C GLY A 49 23.56 31.63 -11.21
N GLY A 50 24.09 32.77 -10.68
CA GLY A 50 23.52 33.43 -9.49
C GLY A 50 23.83 32.71 -8.18
N ASP A 51 23.16 33.08 -7.10
CA ASP A 51 23.43 32.65 -5.71
C ASP A 51 22.29 31.80 -5.07
N ALA A 52 21.22 31.53 -5.81
CA ALA A 52 20.11 30.72 -5.33
C ALA A 52 20.56 29.26 -5.06
N ASN A 53 20.14 28.67 -3.96
CA ASN A 53 20.45 27.29 -3.60
C ASN A 53 19.62 26.25 -4.36
N LEU A 54 18.62 26.68 -5.11
CA LEU A 54 17.79 25.83 -5.97
C LEU A 54 17.80 26.39 -7.39
N ASP A 55 18.20 25.56 -8.34
CA ASP A 55 18.02 25.83 -9.77
C ASP A 55 16.89 24.97 -10.31
N GLU A 56 15.88 25.59 -10.89
CA GLU A 56 14.86 24.93 -11.71
C GLU A 56 15.12 25.23 -13.19
N ILE A 57 15.62 24.26 -13.92
CA ILE A 57 16.01 24.41 -15.32
C ILE A 57 14.97 23.75 -16.20
N LYS A 58 14.15 24.55 -16.90
CA LYS A 58 13.22 24.03 -17.91
C LYS A 58 14.01 23.81 -19.20
N LEU A 59 13.87 22.63 -19.76
CA LEU A 59 14.63 22.22 -20.95
C LEU A 59 13.85 21.12 -21.71
N LYS A 60 14.38 20.65 -22.83
CA LYS A 60 13.94 19.43 -23.49
C LYS A 60 15.12 18.50 -23.60
N GLY A 61 15.07 17.42 -22.86
CA GLY A 61 16.12 16.40 -22.84
C GLY A 61 15.59 15.05 -23.26
N LYS A 62 16.47 14.23 -23.85
CA LYS A 62 16.24 12.83 -24.13
C LYS A 62 17.55 12.09 -23.98
N GLY A 63 17.58 11.05 -23.16
CA GLY A 63 18.75 10.23 -22.91
C GLY A 63 18.57 9.32 -21.69
N ARG A 64 19.46 8.37 -21.52
CA ARG A 64 19.52 7.50 -20.35
C ARG A 64 20.27 8.16 -19.19
N TYR A 65 21.32 8.91 -19.48
CA TYR A 65 22.16 9.55 -18.48
C TYR A 65 22.00 11.06 -18.56
N VAL A 66 21.87 11.73 -17.41
CA VAL A 66 21.82 13.19 -17.29
C VAL A 66 22.98 13.64 -16.40
N ARG A 67 23.86 14.47 -16.92
CA ARG A 67 25.07 14.95 -16.24
C ARG A 67 24.98 16.44 -15.95
N VAL A 68 25.37 16.81 -14.75
CA VAL A 68 25.68 18.19 -14.38
C VAL A 68 27.19 18.33 -14.51
N TRP A 69 27.63 19.15 -15.49
CA TRP A 69 29.03 19.51 -15.69
C TRP A 69 29.25 20.87 -15.07
N MET A 70 30.15 20.97 -14.06
CA MET A 70 30.42 22.15 -13.27
C MET A 70 31.78 22.72 -13.64
N GLU A 71 31.80 24.00 -14.10
CA GLU A 71 33.02 24.65 -14.61
C GLU A 71 33.58 25.65 -13.59
N GLN A 72 32.74 26.35 -12.83
CA GLN A 72 33.15 27.36 -11.89
C GLN A 72 32.29 27.34 -10.61
N PRO A 73 32.91 27.19 -9.43
CA PRO A 73 32.21 27.29 -8.15
C PRO A 73 31.94 28.75 -7.76
N ALA A 74 30.87 28.98 -6.98
CA ALA A 74 30.52 30.29 -6.43
C ALA A 74 31.54 30.76 -5.38
N ASN A 75 31.97 29.85 -4.47
CA ASN A 75 32.81 30.15 -3.34
C ASN A 75 33.88 29.06 -3.15
N ASP A 76 34.93 29.33 -2.40
CA ASP A 76 35.99 28.47 -1.87
C ASP A 76 36.54 27.35 -2.77
N GLY A 77 36.19 27.36 -4.05
CA GLY A 77 36.70 26.41 -5.05
C GLY A 77 36.15 24.98 -4.93
N ARG A 78 35.02 24.76 -4.25
CA ARG A 78 34.36 23.48 -4.12
C ARG A 78 32.93 23.51 -4.67
N TYR A 79 32.43 22.35 -5.07
CA TYR A 79 31.03 22.15 -5.44
C TYR A 79 30.39 21.21 -4.41
N ILE A 80 29.20 21.54 -3.94
CA ILE A 80 28.42 20.64 -3.10
C ILE A 80 26.98 20.68 -3.62
N LEU A 81 26.64 19.64 -4.36
CA LEU A 81 25.29 19.40 -4.89
C LEU A 81 24.64 18.35 -3.97
N SER A 82 23.56 18.71 -3.31
CA SER A 82 22.85 17.83 -2.40
C SER A 82 21.88 16.89 -3.09
N GLU A 83 21.27 17.34 -4.22
CA GLU A 83 20.32 16.53 -4.95
C GLU A 83 20.18 16.97 -6.41
N ILE A 84 19.91 15.99 -7.29
CA ILE A 84 19.54 16.16 -8.70
C ILE A 84 18.17 15.51 -8.91
N GLU A 85 17.19 16.30 -9.34
CA GLU A 85 15.90 15.76 -9.75
C GLU A 85 15.72 15.95 -11.26
N VAL A 86 15.47 14.88 -12.00
CA VAL A 86 15.17 14.90 -13.44
C VAL A 86 13.69 14.60 -13.61
N MET A 87 12.94 15.53 -14.17
CA MET A 87 11.48 15.45 -14.29
C MET A 87 11.05 15.40 -15.74
N GLY A 88 10.14 14.50 -16.05
CA GLY A 88 9.59 14.32 -17.39
C GLY A 88 8.54 13.22 -17.43
N LYS A 89 8.12 12.85 -18.62
CA LYS A 89 7.10 11.80 -18.78
C LYS A 89 7.64 10.38 -18.56
N GLY A 90 8.98 10.22 -18.55
CA GLY A 90 9.62 8.93 -18.33
C GLY A 90 9.23 7.86 -19.37
N GLY A 91 9.63 6.64 -19.11
CA GLY A 91 9.18 5.44 -19.80
C GLY A 91 8.77 4.38 -18.79
N LEU A 92 7.70 3.65 -19.03
CA LEU A 92 7.31 2.53 -18.15
C LEU A 92 8.22 1.32 -18.43
N LEU A 93 9.03 0.92 -17.44
CA LEU A 93 9.80 -0.33 -17.47
C LEU A 93 8.93 -1.54 -17.09
N ALA A 94 7.91 -1.30 -16.27
CA ALA A 94 6.94 -2.31 -15.92
C ALA A 94 5.54 -1.67 -15.85
N GLN A 95 4.59 -2.27 -16.55
CA GLN A 95 3.18 -1.86 -16.46
C GLN A 95 2.60 -2.34 -15.12
N PRO A 96 1.85 -1.50 -14.39
CA PRO A 96 0.99 -2.00 -13.32
C PRO A 96 0.02 -3.06 -13.86
N ALA A 97 -0.30 -4.05 -13.06
CA ALA A 97 -1.33 -5.02 -13.43
C ALA A 97 -2.65 -4.29 -13.72
N ALA A 98 -3.38 -4.74 -14.71
CA ALA A 98 -4.73 -4.22 -14.94
C ALA A 98 -5.66 -4.60 -13.79
N ALA A 99 -6.58 -3.71 -13.42
CA ALA A 99 -7.62 -4.05 -12.46
C ALA A 99 -8.45 -5.23 -12.99
N PRO A 100 -8.86 -6.18 -12.13
CA PRO A 100 -9.82 -7.21 -12.50
C PRO A 100 -11.13 -6.61 -13.00
N ALA A 101 -11.87 -7.36 -13.81
CA ALA A 101 -13.20 -6.93 -14.24
C ALA A 101 -14.12 -6.76 -13.02
N ALA A 102 -14.99 -5.75 -13.08
CA ALA A 102 -16.01 -5.53 -12.07
C ALA A 102 -16.93 -6.74 -11.95
N THR A 103 -17.27 -7.10 -10.72
CA THR A 103 -18.32 -8.08 -10.41
C THR A 103 -19.65 -7.39 -10.17
N LYS A 104 -20.66 -8.14 -9.74
CA LYS A 104 -21.97 -7.59 -9.42
C LYS A 104 -21.93 -6.60 -8.24
N ASP A 105 -21.05 -6.82 -7.31
CA ASP A 105 -20.99 -6.17 -5.99
C ASP A 105 -19.59 -5.59 -5.63
N GLU A 106 -18.59 -5.77 -6.50
CA GLU A 106 -17.26 -5.22 -6.31
C GLU A 106 -16.66 -4.61 -7.59
N ILE A 107 -16.06 -3.43 -7.47
CA ILE A 107 -15.21 -2.82 -8.49
C ILE A 107 -13.82 -2.65 -7.91
N ARG A 108 -12.84 -3.40 -8.44
CA ARG A 108 -11.45 -3.32 -8.03
C ARG A 108 -10.78 -2.10 -8.67
N LEU A 109 -10.21 -1.22 -7.85
CA LEU A 109 -9.46 -0.05 -8.31
C LEU A 109 -7.95 -0.33 -8.33
N SER A 110 -7.46 -1.23 -7.46
CA SER A 110 -6.04 -1.64 -7.50
C SER A 110 -5.67 -2.22 -8.85
N GLY A 111 -4.46 -1.89 -9.34
CA GLY A 111 -4.00 -2.23 -10.69
C GLY A 111 -4.61 -1.39 -11.82
N GLY A 112 -5.33 -0.33 -11.48
CA GLY A 112 -5.99 0.57 -12.43
C GLY A 112 -5.09 1.67 -12.99
N ASN A 113 -5.69 2.85 -13.20
CA ASN A 113 -5.04 4.01 -13.82
C ASN A 113 -4.44 4.98 -12.81
N TRP A 114 -4.02 4.49 -11.67
CA TRP A 114 -3.46 5.31 -10.62
C TRP A 114 -2.28 6.14 -11.09
N LYS A 115 -2.26 7.38 -10.65
CA LYS A 115 -1.15 8.31 -10.83
C LYS A 115 -0.66 8.79 -9.47
N VAL A 116 0.62 9.14 -9.38
CA VAL A 116 1.25 9.64 -8.16
C VAL A 116 2.11 10.85 -8.46
N GLN A 117 2.11 11.82 -7.53
CA GLN A 117 2.99 13.00 -7.58
C GLN A 117 3.38 13.42 -6.17
N ARG A 118 4.60 13.94 -6.03
CA ARG A 118 5.08 14.54 -4.78
C ARG A 118 4.23 15.76 -4.44
N ALA A 119 3.75 15.86 -3.18
CA ALA A 119 2.82 16.90 -2.79
C ALA A 119 3.40 18.33 -2.91
N SER A 120 4.72 18.49 -2.77
CA SER A 120 5.38 19.78 -3.00
C SER A 120 5.29 20.31 -4.43
N GLU A 121 4.98 19.44 -5.40
CA GLU A 121 4.78 19.80 -6.81
C GLU A 121 3.32 20.08 -7.16
N VAL A 122 2.42 20.00 -6.17
CA VAL A 122 0.99 20.12 -6.38
C VAL A 122 0.44 21.24 -5.49
N THR A 123 -0.06 22.30 -6.09
CA THR A 123 -0.64 23.45 -5.36
C THR A 123 -2.13 23.32 -5.12
N ALA A 124 -2.80 22.41 -5.86
CA ALA A 124 -4.24 22.16 -5.73
C ALA A 124 -4.59 21.45 -4.42
N SER A 125 -5.76 21.74 -3.87
CA SER A 125 -6.30 21.06 -2.70
C SER A 125 -6.79 19.64 -3.04
N GLY A 126 -7.00 18.80 -2.02
CA GLY A 126 -7.53 17.45 -2.22
C GLY A 126 -8.93 17.45 -2.85
N GLU A 127 -9.74 18.45 -2.52
CA GLU A 127 -11.05 18.67 -3.12
C GLU A 127 -10.95 19.01 -4.62
N GLU A 128 -9.92 19.75 -5.03
CA GLU A 128 -9.68 20.06 -6.45
C GLU A 128 -9.12 18.86 -7.20
N ILE A 129 -8.12 18.18 -6.62
CA ILE A 129 -7.46 17.00 -7.21
C ILE A 129 -8.47 15.87 -7.45
N SER A 130 -9.45 15.70 -6.56
CA SER A 130 -10.48 14.65 -6.68
C SER A 130 -11.65 15.01 -7.60
N LYS A 131 -11.56 16.09 -8.39
CA LYS A 131 -12.57 16.41 -9.41
C LYS A 131 -12.19 15.88 -10.78
N PRO A 132 -13.16 15.52 -11.64
CA PRO A 132 -12.90 15.15 -13.03
C PRO A 132 -12.26 16.24 -13.87
N SER A 133 -12.43 17.52 -13.46
CA SER A 133 -11.84 18.69 -14.15
C SER A 133 -10.35 18.89 -13.88
N PHE A 134 -9.78 18.24 -12.87
CA PHE A 134 -8.35 18.32 -12.58
C PHE A 134 -7.55 17.50 -13.59
N SER A 135 -6.52 18.09 -14.17
CA SER A 135 -5.61 17.40 -15.11
C SER A 135 -4.30 17.02 -14.42
N PRO A 136 -4.01 15.73 -14.24
CA PRO A 136 -2.74 15.25 -13.65
C PRO A 136 -1.66 15.08 -14.73
N GLU A 137 -1.39 16.12 -15.54
CA GLU A 137 -0.52 16.03 -16.73
C GLU A 137 0.93 15.63 -16.43
N ASN A 138 1.46 16.07 -15.28
CA ASN A 138 2.85 15.82 -14.86
C ASN A 138 2.95 14.70 -13.81
N TRP A 139 1.89 13.94 -13.60
CA TRP A 139 1.89 12.85 -12.65
C TRP A 139 2.37 11.57 -13.31
N ILE A 140 3.19 10.80 -12.60
CA ILE A 140 3.66 9.51 -13.07
C ILE A 140 2.62 8.42 -12.84
N VAL A 141 2.71 7.34 -13.60
CA VAL A 141 1.90 6.13 -13.36
C VAL A 141 2.31 5.51 -12.04
N ALA A 142 1.34 5.29 -11.16
CA ALA A 142 1.54 4.63 -9.89
C ALA A 142 1.33 3.11 -10.00
N THR A 143 2.03 2.38 -9.15
CA THR A 143 1.78 0.95 -8.91
C THR A 143 0.95 0.82 -7.64
N VAL A 144 -0.27 0.33 -7.77
CA VAL A 144 -1.19 0.03 -6.67
C VAL A 144 -1.75 -1.37 -6.88
N PRO A 145 -1.56 -2.31 -5.94
CA PRO A 145 -0.83 -2.19 -4.67
C PRO A 145 0.67 -1.92 -4.86
N GLY A 146 1.24 -1.07 -4.00
CA GLY A 146 2.67 -0.80 -4.01
C GLY A 146 3.07 0.45 -3.23
N THR A 147 4.37 0.66 -3.13
CA THR A 147 4.91 1.85 -2.49
C THR A 147 5.19 2.95 -3.53
N VAL A 148 5.38 4.18 -3.05
CA VAL A 148 5.88 5.28 -3.90
C VAL A 148 7.18 4.86 -4.59
N LEU A 149 8.11 4.24 -3.84
CA LEU A 149 9.39 3.77 -4.38
C LEU A 149 9.19 2.76 -5.52
N SER A 150 8.25 1.81 -5.38
CA SER A 150 7.96 0.83 -6.44
C SER A 150 7.40 1.50 -7.70
N SER A 151 6.62 2.57 -7.55
CA SER A 151 6.11 3.35 -8.68
C SER A 151 7.24 4.02 -9.46
N TYR A 152 8.19 4.67 -8.76
CA TYR A 152 9.36 5.30 -9.39
C TYR A 152 10.31 4.28 -10.01
N LYS A 153 10.47 3.11 -9.40
CA LYS A 153 11.22 1.99 -10.00
C LYS A 153 10.57 1.54 -11.32
N ASN A 154 9.25 1.37 -11.32
CA ASN A 154 8.54 0.82 -12.47
C ASN A 154 8.50 1.76 -13.68
N ILE A 155 8.66 3.07 -13.48
CA ILE A 155 8.86 4.02 -14.58
C ILE A 155 10.35 4.20 -14.95
N GLY A 156 11.27 3.49 -14.29
CA GLY A 156 12.71 3.60 -14.56
C GLY A 156 13.38 4.83 -13.98
N ALA A 157 12.71 5.58 -13.10
CA ALA A 157 13.27 6.79 -12.50
C ALA A 157 14.34 6.51 -11.43
N ILE A 158 14.35 5.31 -10.88
CA ILE A 158 15.36 4.84 -9.92
C ILE A 158 15.86 3.46 -10.31
N PRO A 159 17.09 3.09 -9.94
CA PRO A 159 17.63 1.76 -10.18
C PRO A 159 16.87 0.71 -9.37
N ASN A 160 17.00 -0.57 -9.75
CA ASN A 160 16.40 -1.65 -8.98
C ASN A 160 17.04 -1.72 -7.56
N PRO A 161 16.30 -1.42 -6.48
CA PRO A 161 16.85 -1.35 -5.13
C PRO A 161 17.35 -2.70 -4.61
N ASN A 162 16.91 -3.80 -5.23
CA ASN A 162 17.28 -5.16 -4.83
C ASN A 162 18.54 -5.69 -5.56
N TYR A 163 19.23 -4.86 -6.32
CA TYR A 163 20.43 -5.27 -7.04
C TYR A 163 21.66 -4.51 -6.51
N ALA A 164 22.67 -5.26 -6.07
CA ALA A 164 23.93 -4.75 -5.54
C ALA A 164 23.70 -3.64 -4.48
N ASP A 165 24.36 -2.50 -4.63
CA ASP A 165 24.29 -1.33 -3.76
C ASP A 165 23.33 -0.23 -4.28
N ASN A 166 22.48 -0.54 -5.23
CA ASN A 166 21.55 0.43 -5.83
C ASN A 166 20.65 1.13 -4.80
N LEU A 167 20.31 0.45 -3.69
CA LEU A 167 19.54 1.07 -2.61
C LEU A 167 20.25 2.33 -2.06
N MET A 168 21.58 2.34 -2.04
CA MET A 168 22.39 3.47 -1.57
C MET A 168 22.37 4.67 -2.52
N GLN A 169 21.97 4.47 -3.78
CA GLN A 169 21.88 5.50 -4.81
C GLN A 169 20.50 6.19 -4.85
N ILE A 170 19.54 5.72 -4.03
CA ILE A 170 18.20 6.29 -3.99
C ILE A 170 18.18 7.47 -3.03
N SER A 171 17.66 8.61 -3.50
CA SER A 171 17.52 9.81 -2.68
C SER A 171 16.54 9.59 -1.52
N GLU A 172 17.01 9.78 -0.29
CA GLU A 172 16.14 9.74 0.88
C GLU A 172 15.26 11.00 0.97
N SER A 173 15.82 12.17 0.69
CA SER A 173 15.11 13.45 0.79
C SER A 173 13.92 13.54 -0.16
N PHE A 174 14.04 12.94 -1.34
CA PHE A 174 12.93 12.87 -2.30
C PHE A 174 11.72 12.14 -1.73
N PHE A 175 11.94 10.98 -1.08
CA PHE A 175 10.88 10.16 -0.52
C PHE A 175 10.42 10.61 0.87
N ASN A 176 11.15 11.53 1.53
CA ASN A 176 10.72 12.16 2.78
C ASN A 176 9.74 13.31 2.52
N SER A 177 8.66 13.03 1.85
CA SER A 177 7.63 13.99 1.44
C SER A 177 6.25 13.36 1.50
N ASN A 178 5.20 14.18 1.53
CA ASN A 178 3.85 13.72 1.24
C ASN A 178 3.73 13.42 -0.26
N PHE A 179 2.84 12.48 -0.59
CA PHE A 179 2.53 12.15 -1.99
C PHE A 179 1.03 12.09 -2.22
N TRP A 180 0.61 12.63 -3.34
CA TRP A 180 -0.74 12.50 -3.85
C TRP A 180 -0.85 11.31 -4.78
N TYR A 181 -1.84 10.45 -4.52
CA TYR A 181 -2.33 9.43 -5.44
C TYR A 181 -3.67 9.87 -6.01
N ARG A 182 -3.95 9.51 -7.25
CA ARG A 182 -5.22 9.82 -7.91
C ARG A 182 -5.58 8.71 -8.89
N ASP A 183 -6.86 8.30 -8.90
CA ASP A 183 -7.43 7.38 -9.87
C ASP A 183 -8.79 7.88 -10.37
N GLU A 184 -9.08 7.58 -11.63
CA GLU A 184 -10.40 7.78 -12.25
C GLU A 184 -10.99 6.43 -12.56
N PHE A 185 -12.19 6.17 -12.08
CA PHE A 185 -12.87 4.90 -12.24
C PHE A 185 -14.32 5.08 -12.67
N GLU A 186 -14.86 4.06 -13.35
CA GLU A 186 -16.23 4.04 -13.84
C GLU A 186 -17.10 3.16 -12.96
N VAL A 187 -18.28 3.66 -12.59
CA VAL A 187 -19.29 2.90 -11.87
C VAL A 187 -20.47 2.63 -12.81
N PRO A 188 -20.76 1.36 -13.12
CA PRO A 188 -21.88 1.02 -14.00
C PRO A 188 -23.23 1.47 -13.43
N GLU A 189 -24.12 1.84 -14.30
CA GLU A 189 -25.52 2.11 -13.93
C GLU A 189 -26.13 0.84 -13.29
N GLY A 190 -26.81 0.99 -12.16
CA GLY A 190 -27.39 -0.12 -11.42
C GLY A 190 -26.43 -0.93 -10.53
N PHE A 191 -25.13 -0.54 -10.45
CA PHE A 191 -24.18 -1.19 -9.54
C PHE A 191 -24.56 -1.00 -8.06
N LYS A 192 -25.08 0.19 -7.70
CA LYS A 192 -25.48 0.50 -6.32
C LYS A 192 -26.71 -0.30 -5.91
N GLN A 193 -26.58 -1.05 -4.79
CA GLN A 193 -27.72 -1.60 -4.05
C GLN A 193 -28.27 -0.53 -3.08
N ASP A 194 -28.11 -0.73 -1.76
CA ASP A 194 -28.50 0.25 -0.75
C ASP A 194 -27.32 1.10 -0.29
N ARG A 195 -26.11 0.51 -0.21
CA ARG A 195 -24.89 1.13 0.30
C ARG A 195 -23.70 0.92 -0.64
N LEU A 196 -22.79 1.88 -0.64
CA LEU A 196 -21.51 1.80 -1.31
C LEU A 196 -20.38 2.12 -0.32
N PHE A 197 -19.35 1.27 -0.29
CA PHE A 197 -18.17 1.48 0.54
C PHE A 197 -16.91 1.52 -0.31
N LEU A 198 -16.09 2.55 -0.11
CA LEU A 198 -14.74 2.62 -0.65
C LEU A 198 -13.79 2.06 0.38
N ASN A 199 -13.08 1.00 0.02
CA ASN A 199 -12.23 0.21 0.89
C ASN A 199 -10.76 0.37 0.51
N PHE A 200 -9.90 0.47 1.52
CA PHE A 200 -8.45 0.43 1.44
C PHE A 200 -7.95 -0.61 2.44
N ASP A 201 -7.39 -1.71 1.97
CA ASP A 201 -6.91 -2.78 2.85
C ASP A 201 -5.57 -2.44 3.52
N GLY A 202 -4.76 -1.58 2.89
CA GLY A 202 -3.52 -1.13 3.48
C GLY A 202 -2.94 0.14 2.88
N ILE A 203 -2.70 1.12 3.76
CA ILE A 203 -1.95 2.34 3.44
C ILE A 203 -0.84 2.51 4.48
N ASN A 204 0.37 2.79 4.05
CA ASN A 204 1.43 3.14 4.98
C ASN A 204 1.74 4.64 4.87
N TRP A 205 1.46 5.44 5.92
CA TRP A 205 0.77 5.00 7.11
C TRP A 205 -0.42 5.91 7.47
N LYS A 206 -0.34 7.21 7.16
CA LYS A 206 -1.45 8.17 7.32
C LYS A 206 -1.91 8.64 5.95
N ALA A 207 -3.22 8.80 5.79
CA ALA A 207 -3.76 9.35 4.55
C ALA A 207 -5.01 10.19 4.79
N ASN A 208 -5.15 11.26 4.00
CA ASN A 208 -6.41 11.94 3.78
C ASN A 208 -7.03 11.42 2.49
N VAL A 209 -8.31 11.05 2.51
CA VAL A 209 -9.02 10.48 1.37
C VAL A 209 -10.10 11.41 0.88
N TYR A 210 -10.15 11.63 -0.43
CA TYR A 210 -11.10 12.52 -1.12
C TYR A 210 -11.78 11.77 -2.25
N LEU A 211 -13.05 12.06 -2.46
CA LEU A 211 -13.85 11.48 -3.54
C LEU A 211 -14.77 12.56 -4.15
N ASN A 212 -14.71 12.72 -5.48
CA ASN A 212 -15.58 13.64 -6.24
C ASN A 212 -15.65 15.06 -5.64
N GLY A 213 -14.50 15.62 -5.25
CA GLY A 213 -14.40 16.97 -4.71
C GLY A 213 -14.70 17.10 -3.21
N ASN A 214 -14.83 16.00 -2.48
CA ASN A 214 -15.13 16.01 -1.05
C ASN A 214 -14.11 15.19 -0.27
N LYS A 215 -13.67 15.69 0.88
CA LYS A 215 -12.95 14.88 1.86
C LYS A 215 -13.90 13.87 2.47
N ILE A 216 -13.60 12.58 2.37
CA ILE A 216 -14.44 11.50 2.91
C ILE A 216 -13.91 10.93 4.21
N GLY A 217 -12.63 11.10 4.51
CA GLY A 217 -12.07 10.65 5.77
C GLY A 217 -10.56 10.65 5.86
N ARG A 218 -10.05 9.94 6.86
CA ARG A 218 -8.62 9.78 7.15
C ARG A 218 -8.35 8.34 7.58
N ILE A 219 -7.18 7.84 7.22
CA ILE A 219 -6.61 6.58 7.69
C ILE A 219 -5.37 6.92 8.52
N GLU A 220 -5.17 6.23 9.64
CA GLU A 220 -4.00 6.45 10.51
C GLU A 220 -3.54 5.12 11.11
N GLY A 221 -2.66 4.44 10.42
CA GLY A 221 -2.07 3.15 10.79
C GLY A 221 -1.78 2.28 9.57
N ALA A 222 -0.59 1.64 9.54
CA ALA A 222 -0.16 0.84 8.40
C ALA A 222 -0.91 -0.50 8.27
N PHE A 223 -1.54 -0.96 9.36
CA PHE A 223 -2.17 -2.28 9.47
C PHE A 223 -3.66 -2.19 9.81
N ILE A 224 -4.29 -1.06 9.51
CA ILE A 224 -5.72 -0.86 9.64
C ILE A 224 -6.35 -0.61 8.27
N ARG A 225 -7.55 -1.11 8.07
CA ARG A 225 -8.34 -0.85 6.87
C ARG A 225 -8.99 0.53 6.94
N GLY A 226 -9.11 1.19 5.79
CA GLY A 226 -9.96 2.36 5.62
C GLY A 226 -11.24 1.93 4.93
N VAL A 227 -12.39 2.05 5.61
CA VAL A 227 -13.71 1.73 5.07
C VAL A 227 -14.58 2.98 5.16
N PHE A 228 -14.98 3.52 4.02
CA PHE A 228 -15.73 4.78 3.94
C PHE A 228 -17.08 4.56 3.29
N ASP A 229 -18.17 4.89 3.99
CA ASP A 229 -19.51 4.96 3.37
C ASP A 229 -19.52 6.13 2.38
N VAL A 230 -19.63 5.80 1.11
CA VAL A 230 -19.63 6.73 -0.02
C VAL A 230 -20.94 6.71 -0.81
N THR A 231 -22.00 6.17 -0.19
CA THR A 231 -23.32 5.95 -0.77
C THR A 231 -23.88 7.19 -1.48
N ASP A 232 -23.68 8.37 -0.92
CA ASP A 232 -24.17 9.63 -1.45
C ASP A 232 -23.11 10.46 -2.18
N ARG A 233 -21.93 9.87 -2.42
CA ARG A 233 -20.78 10.54 -3.05
C ARG A 233 -20.42 9.97 -4.40
N VAL A 234 -20.68 8.69 -4.61
CA VAL A 234 -20.45 7.99 -5.88
C VAL A 234 -21.62 8.23 -6.81
N VAL A 235 -21.31 8.46 -8.07
CA VAL A 235 -22.33 8.64 -9.15
C VAL A 235 -22.14 7.56 -10.22
N PRO A 236 -23.19 7.18 -10.94
CA PRO A 236 -23.01 6.37 -12.15
C PRO A 236 -22.10 7.07 -13.15
N GLY A 237 -21.25 6.32 -13.84
CA GLY A 237 -20.23 6.83 -14.74
C GLY A 237 -18.94 7.20 -14.01
N LYS A 238 -18.29 8.27 -14.43
CA LYS A 238 -16.94 8.67 -13.99
C LYS A 238 -16.91 9.20 -12.55
N ASN A 239 -16.05 8.62 -11.75
CA ASN A 239 -15.72 9.05 -10.39
C ASN A 239 -14.21 9.25 -10.25
N VAL A 240 -13.79 10.06 -9.28
CA VAL A 240 -12.38 10.36 -9.02
C VAL A 240 -12.08 10.25 -7.54
N VAL A 241 -11.13 9.39 -7.21
CA VAL A 241 -10.55 9.29 -5.88
C VAL A 241 -9.17 9.97 -5.84
N ALA A 242 -8.90 10.72 -4.78
CA ALA A 242 -7.57 11.24 -4.49
C ALA A 242 -7.18 10.92 -3.05
N VAL A 243 -5.92 10.56 -2.86
CA VAL A 243 -5.38 10.14 -1.56
C VAL A 243 -4.07 10.87 -1.31
N GLU A 244 -4.02 11.69 -0.26
CA GLU A 244 -2.78 12.26 0.23
C GLU A 244 -2.13 11.30 1.22
N ILE A 245 -1.04 10.68 0.85
CA ILE A 245 -0.21 9.90 1.76
C ILE A 245 0.71 10.86 2.52
N ILE A 246 0.59 10.85 3.85
CA ILE A 246 1.36 11.73 4.73
C ILE A 246 2.65 10.99 5.12
N LYS A 247 3.76 11.68 4.98
CA LYS A 247 5.09 11.15 5.35
C LYS A 247 5.16 10.83 6.85
N ASN A 248 6.08 9.95 7.20
CA ASN A 248 6.41 9.71 8.59
C ASN A 248 6.92 10.99 9.26
N GLU A 249 6.48 11.27 10.47
CA GLU A 249 6.92 12.43 11.26
C GLU A 249 8.28 12.17 11.89
N HIS A 250 8.47 10.97 12.43
CA HIS A 250 9.72 10.52 13.06
C HIS A 250 10.36 9.42 12.19
N ILE A 251 10.93 9.83 11.09
CA ILE A 251 11.45 8.91 10.06
C ILE A 251 12.77 8.21 10.45
N GLY A 252 13.36 8.55 11.59
CA GLY A 252 14.70 8.10 11.92
C GLY A 252 15.78 8.75 11.02
N ALA A 253 16.95 8.14 10.96
CA ALA A 253 18.04 8.59 10.10
C ALA A 253 18.65 7.40 9.36
N ILE A 254 18.92 7.54 8.08
CA ILE A 254 19.77 6.60 7.34
C ILE A 254 21.21 6.99 7.57
N LYS A 255 22.01 6.03 8.02
CA LYS A 255 23.46 6.18 8.14
C LYS A 255 24.13 5.14 7.26
N GLU A 256 25.09 5.58 6.49
CA GLU A 256 25.90 4.71 5.68
C GLU A 256 27.16 4.32 6.46
N LYS A 257 27.52 3.04 6.41
CA LYS A 257 28.75 2.57 7.02
C LYS A 257 29.93 3.21 6.31
N CYS A 258 30.75 3.91 7.04
CA CYS A 258 32.00 4.49 6.57
C CYS A 258 33.06 4.42 7.68
N GLU A 259 34.27 4.86 7.41
CA GLU A 259 35.39 4.84 8.37
C GLU A 259 35.06 5.53 9.72
N LYS A 260 34.22 6.59 9.66
CA LYS A 260 33.82 7.38 10.85
C LYS A 260 32.47 6.95 11.43
N ASN A 261 31.74 6.10 10.74
CA ASN A 261 30.40 5.67 11.11
C ASN A 261 30.26 4.16 10.98
N THR A 262 30.31 3.48 12.12
CA THR A 262 30.22 2.02 12.22
C THR A 262 28.81 1.54 12.50
N ASP A 263 27.80 2.33 12.15
CA ASP A 263 26.41 1.95 12.37
C ASP A 263 26.07 0.63 11.64
N PHE A 264 25.47 -0.26 12.38
CA PHE A 264 24.99 -1.53 11.85
C PHE A 264 23.56 -1.31 11.35
N ASN A 265 23.12 -2.05 10.34
CA ASN A 265 21.78 -2.02 9.78
C ASN A 265 21.36 -0.73 9.05
N GLY A 266 22.30 0.18 8.78
CA GLY A 266 22.09 1.32 7.90
C GLY A 266 21.21 2.44 8.44
N GLY A 267 20.98 2.54 9.77
CA GLY A 267 20.23 3.69 10.26
C GLY A 267 19.70 3.61 11.69
N ILE A 268 19.00 4.65 12.06
CA ILE A 268 18.23 4.75 13.30
C ILE A 268 16.77 4.53 12.95
N LEU A 269 16.11 3.64 13.69
CA LEU A 269 14.69 3.36 13.51
C LEU A 269 13.82 4.61 13.68
N GLY A 270 12.79 4.73 12.85
CA GLY A 270 11.74 5.71 13.07
C GLY A 270 10.88 5.35 14.26
N ALA A 271 10.26 6.36 14.85
CA ALA A 271 9.41 6.20 16.02
C ALA A 271 7.90 6.19 15.71
N ASP A 272 7.53 6.25 14.42
CA ASP A 272 6.13 6.20 14.00
C ASP A 272 5.62 4.76 14.01
N ASN A 273 4.82 4.42 14.98
CA ASN A 273 4.23 3.09 15.18
C ASN A 273 2.70 3.15 15.23
N PRO A 274 2.02 2.11 14.71
CA PRO A 274 2.54 0.95 13.98
C PRO A 274 2.73 1.27 12.49
N THR A 275 3.92 1.10 11.97
CA THR A 275 4.23 1.23 10.54
C THR A 275 5.26 0.18 10.13
N PHE A 276 5.38 -0.08 8.81
CA PHE A 276 6.48 -0.92 8.29
C PHE A 276 7.85 -0.31 8.57
N HIS A 277 7.90 1.00 8.81
CA HIS A 277 9.13 1.69 9.16
C HIS A 277 9.70 1.23 10.50
N ALA A 278 8.88 0.84 11.45
CA ALA A 278 9.29 0.32 12.74
C ALA A 278 10.07 -1.01 12.66
N SER A 279 9.97 -1.73 11.55
CA SER A 279 10.71 -2.99 11.33
C SER A 279 12.10 -2.80 10.70
N ILE A 280 12.46 -1.58 10.31
CA ILE A 280 13.77 -1.27 9.72
C ILE A 280 14.87 -1.56 10.72
N GLY A 281 15.92 -2.28 10.30
CA GLY A 281 17.07 -2.65 11.12
C GLY A 281 16.87 -3.92 11.95
N TRP A 282 15.71 -4.58 11.88
CA TRP A 282 15.47 -5.89 12.45
C TRP A 282 15.90 -6.99 11.48
N ASP A 283 16.36 -8.12 11.97
CA ASP A 283 16.78 -9.28 11.17
C ASP A 283 17.64 -8.92 9.95
N TRP A 284 18.52 -7.93 10.14
CA TRP A 284 19.45 -7.46 9.10
C TRP A 284 18.73 -6.86 7.86
N ILE A 285 17.50 -6.42 8.02
CA ILE A 285 16.79 -5.69 6.97
C ILE A 285 17.44 -4.33 6.78
N SER A 286 17.92 -4.07 5.56
CA SER A 286 18.47 -2.78 5.18
C SER A 286 17.43 -1.67 5.31
N THR A 287 17.89 -0.47 5.66
CA THR A 287 17.03 0.71 5.70
C THR A 287 16.49 1.01 4.30
N ILE A 288 15.17 1.05 4.19
CA ILE A 288 14.47 1.31 2.92
C ILE A 288 14.27 2.81 2.77
N ARG A 289 14.97 3.43 1.81
CA ARG A 289 14.96 4.90 1.61
C ARG A 289 13.60 5.47 1.24
N GLY A 290 12.76 4.70 0.55
CA GLY A 290 11.37 5.05 0.25
C GLY A 290 10.41 4.98 1.44
N ARG A 291 10.86 4.56 2.62
CA ARG A 291 10.09 4.47 3.87
C ARG A 291 8.81 3.63 3.77
N ASN A 292 8.69 2.81 2.73
CA ASN A 292 7.50 1.99 2.44
C ASN A 292 6.18 2.78 2.40
N ILE A 293 6.22 4.10 2.20
CA ILE A 293 5.01 4.91 2.07
C ILE A 293 4.27 4.57 0.78
N GLY A 294 2.95 4.54 0.85
CA GLY A 294 2.10 4.28 -0.31
C GLY A 294 0.84 3.48 0.01
N ILE A 295 0.10 3.14 -1.03
CA ILE A 295 -1.07 2.26 -1.00
C ILE A 295 -0.57 0.85 -1.30
N TRP A 296 -0.26 0.09 -0.24
CA TRP A 296 0.49 -1.16 -0.37
C TRP A 296 -0.40 -2.40 -0.52
N ASP A 297 -1.70 -2.25 -0.29
CA ASP A 297 -2.69 -3.31 -0.45
C ASP A 297 -3.85 -2.87 -1.32
N ASP A 298 -4.88 -3.66 -1.44
CA ASP A 298 -5.97 -3.47 -2.38
C ASP A 298 -6.85 -2.25 -2.08
N VAL A 299 -7.38 -1.67 -3.17
CA VAL A 299 -8.41 -0.62 -3.15
C VAL A 299 -9.59 -1.08 -3.99
N TYR A 300 -10.80 -1.00 -3.44
CA TYR A 300 -12.01 -1.44 -4.14
C TYR A 300 -13.28 -0.75 -3.62
N LEU A 301 -14.28 -0.69 -4.49
CA LEU A 301 -15.62 -0.21 -4.16
C LEU A 301 -16.54 -1.43 -4.03
N THR A 302 -17.25 -1.54 -2.91
CA THR A 302 -18.26 -2.59 -2.69
C THR A 302 -19.67 -2.01 -2.68
N SER A 303 -20.62 -2.81 -3.17
CA SER A 303 -22.04 -2.51 -3.15
C SER A 303 -22.77 -3.55 -2.32
N THR A 304 -23.42 -3.09 -1.26
CA THR A 304 -24.14 -3.96 -0.31
C THR A 304 -25.58 -3.50 -0.09
N GLY A 305 -26.39 -4.33 0.56
CA GLY A 305 -27.64 -3.91 1.15
C GLY A 305 -27.41 -3.09 2.43
N LYS A 306 -28.42 -3.03 3.30
CA LYS A 306 -28.41 -2.22 4.53
C LYS A 306 -27.53 -2.77 5.63
N VAL A 307 -27.21 -4.07 5.61
CA VAL A 307 -26.40 -4.76 6.62
C VAL A 307 -25.14 -5.28 5.95
N THR A 308 -23.98 -4.98 6.56
CA THR A 308 -22.67 -5.52 6.15
C THR A 308 -22.21 -6.61 7.10
N ILE A 309 -21.38 -7.51 6.56
CA ILE A 309 -20.63 -8.55 7.26
C ILE A 309 -19.18 -8.09 7.38
N GLN A 310 -18.59 -8.25 8.56
CA GLN A 310 -17.21 -7.85 8.84
C GLN A 310 -16.49 -8.92 9.66
N ASP A 311 -15.19 -9.06 9.40
CA ASP A 311 -14.25 -9.87 10.18
C ASP A 311 -14.74 -11.28 10.53
N PRO A 312 -15.15 -12.11 9.55
CA PRO A 312 -15.54 -13.47 9.81
C PRO A 312 -14.38 -14.29 10.42
N PHE A 313 -14.65 -14.97 11.51
CA PHE A 313 -13.67 -15.76 12.23
C PHE A 313 -14.24 -17.13 12.64
N VAL A 314 -13.40 -18.15 12.69
CA VAL A 314 -13.79 -19.48 13.20
C VAL A 314 -12.79 -19.93 14.23
N GLN A 315 -13.21 -19.94 15.49
CA GLN A 315 -12.42 -20.57 16.54
C GLN A 315 -12.48 -22.10 16.39
N VAL A 316 -11.32 -22.73 16.49
CA VAL A 316 -11.19 -24.19 16.37
C VAL A 316 -10.62 -24.78 17.66
N VAL A 317 -11.29 -25.79 18.21
CA VAL A 317 -10.81 -26.56 19.35
C VAL A 317 -10.72 -28.05 18.99
N LEU A 318 -9.55 -28.62 19.19
CA LEU A 318 -9.29 -30.06 19.07
C LEU A 318 -9.17 -30.68 20.47
N PRO A 319 -9.75 -31.87 20.76
CA PRO A 319 -9.60 -32.52 22.05
C PRO A 319 -8.24 -33.22 22.19
N LEU A 320 -7.16 -32.46 22.04
CA LEU A 320 -5.80 -32.96 22.01
C LEU A 320 -5.46 -33.87 23.19
N PRO A 321 -4.71 -34.99 22.98
CA PRO A 321 -3.97 -35.36 21.74
C PRO A 321 -4.83 -36.00 20.64
N ASP A 322 -6.11 -36.25 20.89
CA ASP A 322 -7.03 -36.79 19.89
C ASP A 322 -7.35 -35.69 18.82
N THR A 323 -7.23 -36.05 17.57
CA THR A 323 -7.50 -35.18 16.42
C THR A 323 -8.60 -35.70 15.50
N THR A 324 -9.33 -36.71 15.97
CA THR A 324 -10.43 -37.35 15.23
C THR A 324 -11.72 -36.50 15.24
N SER A 325 -11.77 -35.45 16.05
CA SER A 325 -12.87 -34.50 16.06
C SER A 325 -12.38 -33.07 16.24
N ALA A 326 -13.22 -32.12 15.86
CA ALA A 326 -12.99 -30.69 16.06
C ALA A 326 -14.31 -30.01 16.44
N THR A 327 -14.23 -29.03 17.33
CA THR A 327 -15.34 -28.12 17.62
C THR A 327 -15.07 -26.78 16.98
N LEU A 328 -15.99 -26.30 16.14
CA LEU A 328 -15.92 -25.01 15.47
C LEU A 328 -16.88 -24.03 16.15
N THR A 329 -16.42 -22.82 16.41
CA THR A 329 -17.26 -21.72 16.89
C THR A 329 -17.11 -20.56 15.92
N PRO A 330 -17.95 -20.50 14.87
CA PRO A 330 -17.95 -19.39 13.94
C PRO A 330 -18.51 -18.12 14.60
N GLU A 331 -17.89 -17.00 14.31
CA GLU A 331 -18.38 -15.68 14.73
C GLU A 331 -18.13 -14.65 13.62
N VAL A 332 -18.96 -13.62 13.59
CA VAL A 332 -18.89 -12.56 12.60
C VAL A 332 -19.53 -11.29 13.14
N ILE A 333 -18.99 -10.14 12.77
CA ILE A 333 -19.60 -8.86 13.06
C ILE A 333 -20.59 -8.52 11.94
N VAL A 334 -21.82 -8.16 12.31
CA VAL A 334 -22.84 -7.64 11.41
C VAL A 334 -23.19 -6.21 11.81
N LYS A 335 -23.32 -5.32 10.83
CA LYS A 335 -23.59 -3.90 11.06
C LYS A 335 -24.76 -3.41 10.23
N ASN A 336 -25.76 -2.86 10.91
CA ASN A 336 -26.86 -2.15 10.26
C ASN A 336 -26.44 -0.69 9.97
N HIS A 337 -26.44 -0.29 8.72
CA HIS A 337 -26.13 1.08 8.28
C HIS A 337 -27.40 1.94 8.07
N ASP A 338 -28.59 1.41 8.41
CA ASP A 338 -29.83 2.15 8.27
C ASP A 338 -30.21 2.82 9.61
N ALA A 339 -30.90 3.95 9.51
CA ALA A 339 -31.47 4.66 10.64
C ALA A 339 -32.71 3.96 11.24
N ALA A 340 -33.16 2.86 10.66
CA ALA A 340 -34.26 2.01 11.13
C ALA A 340 -33.75 0.62 11.53
N PRO A 341 -34.43 -0.07 12.48
CA PRO A 341 -34.13 -1.46 12.80
C PRO A 341 -34.27 -2.39 11.58
N VAL A 342 -33.41 -3.40 11.50
CA VAL A 342 -33.42 -4.42 10.43
C VAL A 342 -33.51 -5.81 11.05
N LYS A 343 -34.36 -6.66 10.47
CA LYS A 343 -34.43 -8.09 10.78
C LYS A 343 -33.99 -8.89 9.56
N GLY A 344 -33.15 -9.88 9.81
CA GLY A 344 -32.62 -10.73 8.73
C GLY A 344 -32.24 -12.11 9.23
N VAL A 345 -31.64 -12.89 8.34
CA VAL A 345 -31.09 -14.21 8.65
C VAL A 345 -29.62 -14.22 8.23
N LEU A 346 -28.76 -14.60 9.17
CA LEU A 346 -27.36 -14.85 8.94
C LEU A 346 -27.16 -16.34 8.72
N THR A 347 -26.69 -16.71 7.52
CA THR A 347 -26.34 -18.08 7.15
C THR A 347 -24.83 -18.21 7.09
N GLY A 348 -24.27 -19.27 7.66
CA GLY A 348 -22.86 -19.64 7.54
C GLY A 348 -22.69 -20.99 6.85
N LYS A 349 -21.60 -21.14 6.11
CA LYS A 349 -21.18 -22.39 5.48
C LYS A 349 -19.68 -22.60 5.67
N ILE A 350 -19.27 -23.81 6.03
CA ILE A 350 -17.85 -24.23 6.11
C ILE A 350 -17.74 -25.60 5.45
N GLY A 351 -17.18 -25.69 4.25
CA GLY A 351 -17.25 -26.92 3.44
C GLY A 351 -18.69 -27.32 3.19
N ASP A 352 -19.10 -28.50 3.64
CA ASP A 352 -20.46 -29.01 3.52
C ASP A 352 -21.37 -28.71 4.75
N ILE A 353 -20.80 -28.06 5.77
CA ILE A 353 -21.52 -27.74 7.01
C ILE A 353 -22.24 -26.41 6.83
N THR A 354 -23.55 -26.38 7.06
CA THR A 354 -24.38 -25.18 7.00
C THR A 354 -25.08 -24.93 8.33
N PHE A 355 -25.23 -23.67 8.70
CA PHE A 355 -25.89 -23.21 9.92
C PHE A 355 -26.48 -21.82 9.69
N GLU A 356 -27.57 -21.51 10.38
CA GLU A 356 -28.23 -20.20 10.24
C GLU A 356 -28.96 -19.80 11.52
N GLN A 357 -29.12 -18.49 11.72
CA GLN A 357 -29.96 -17.97 12.79
C GLN A 357 -30.55 -16.61 12.42
N PRO A 358 -31.76 -16.29 12.93
CA PRO A 358 -32.33 -14.96 12.78
C PRO A 358 -31.53 -13.94 13.60
N VAL A 359 -31.35 -12.75 13.02
CA VAL A 359 -30.67 -11.64 13.67
C VAL A 359 -31.51 -10.38 13.55
N GLU A 360 -31.71 -9.71 14.68
CA GLU A 360 -32.32 -8.39 14.74
C GLU A 360 -31.26 -7.36 15.14
N LEU A 361 -31.21 -6.26 14.41
CA LEU A 361 -30.30 -5.16 14.63
C LEU A 361 -31.11 -3.85 14.81
N ALA A 362 -30.80 -3.11 15.85
CA ALA A 362 -31.32 -1.73 16.00
C ALA A 362 -30.74 -0.81 14.90
N ALA A 363 -31.22 0.42 14.85
CA ALA A 363 -30.67 1.44 13.95
C ALA A 363 -29.18 1.65 14.22
N ASN A 364 -28.35 1.59 13.18
CA ASN A 364 -26.88 1.75 13.26
C ASN A 364 -26.16 0.78 14.20
N GLU A 365 -26.80 -0.31 14.61
CA GLU A 365 -26.20 -1.30 15.51
C GLU A 365 -25.12 -2.13 14.80
N GLU A 366 -24.02 -2.33 15.53
CA GLU A 366 -22.98 -3.30 15.24
C GLU A 366 -23.04 -4.41 16.29
N LYS A 367 -23.04 -5.66 15.86
CA LYS A 367 -23.23 -6.80 16.74
C LYS A 367 -22.38 -7.98 16.30
N THR A 368 -21.66 -8.56 17.26
CA THR A 368 -21.01 -9.86 17.04
C THR A 368 -22.05 -10.96 17.16
N VAL A 369 -22.14 -11.81 16.14
CA VAL A 369 -23.01 -12.97 16.10
C VAL A 369 -22.15 -14.22 16.17
N THR A 370 -22.39 -15.05 17.19
CA THR A 370 -21.64 -16.30 17.44
C THR A 370 -22.56 -17.50 17.23
N PHE A 371 -22.07 -18.52 16.54
CA PHE A 371 -22.74 -19.82 16.39
C PHE A 371 -22.18 -20.81 17.40
N ASP A 372 -22.91 -20.99 18.52
CA ASP A 372 -22.50 -21.90 19.59
C ASP A 372 -22.64 -23.37 19.16
N PRO A 373 -21.57 -24.18 19.20
CA PRO A 373 -21.62 -25.62 18.84
C PRO A 373 -22.50 -26.48 19.76
N ASN A 374 -22.97 -25.96 20.89
CA ASN A 374 -23.97 -26.63 21.69
C ASN A 374 -25.39 -26.48 21.14
N SER A 375 -25.67 -25.39 20.47
CA SER A 375 -26.93 -25.14 19.76
C SER A 375 -26.88 -25.64 18.31
N PHE A 376 -25.70 -25.65 17.69
CA PHE A 376 -25.45 -26.11 16.31
C PHE A 376 -24.55 -27.33 16.30
N SER A 377 -25.13 -28.54 16.56
CA SER A 377 -24.37 -29.79 16.74
C SER A 377 -23.52 -30.18 15.52
N GLN A 378 -23.86 -29.74 14.29
CA GLN A 378 -23.08 -29.93 13.06
C GLN A 378 -21.70 -29.23 13.08
N LEU A 379 -21.49 -28.29 14.01
CA LEU A 379 -20.20 -27.65 14.23
C LEU A 379 -19.23 -28.50 15.06
N LYS A 380 -19.69 -29.67 15.55
CA LYS A 380 -18.85 -30.72 16.15
C LYS A 380 -18.48 -31.73 15.06
N VAL A 381 -17.39 -31.44 14.35
CA VAL A 381 -16.96 -32.15 13.14
C VAL A 381 -16.22 -33.43 13.49
N GLN A 382 -16.61 -34.53 12.85
CA GLN A 382 -15.92 -35.83 12.99
C GLN A 382 -14.94 -36.02 11.82
N ASN A 383 -13.76 -36.57 12.13
CA ASN A 383 -12.68 -36.83 11.18
C ASN A 383 -12.36 -35.65 10.24
N PRO A 384 -12.13 -34.43 10.79
CA PRO A 384 -11.85 -33.27 9.98
C PRO A 384 -10.53 -33.44 9.21
N ARG A 385 -10.45 -32.86 8.01
CA ARG A 385 -9.17 -32.67 7.31
C ARG A 385 -8.44 -31.50 7.97
N LEU A 386 -7.38 -31.82 8.72
CA LEU A 386 -6.62 -30.82 9.46
C LEU A 386 -5.72 -30.01 8.52
N TRP A 387 -5.53 -28.74 8.86
CA TRP A 387 -4.48 -27.93 8.29
C TRP A 387 -3.14 -28.19 8.99
N TRP A 388 -2.11 -28.38 8.21
CA TRP A 388 -0.74 -28.55 8.68
C TRP A 388 0.22 -27.62 7.96
N PRO A 389 1.26 -27.09 8.63
CA PRO A 389 2.31 -26.33 7.95
C PRO A 389 3.14 -27.26 7.05
N LYS A 390 3.86 -26.64 6.11
CA LYS A 390 4.74 -27.34 5.19
C LYS A 390 5.71 -28.28 5.95
N GLY A 391 5.80 -29.53 5.51
CA GLY A 391 6.66 -30.55 6.13
C GLY A 391 6.01 -31.33 7.27
N TYR A 392 4.82 -30.96 7.74
CA TYR A 392 4.05 -31.67 8.77
C TYR A 392 2.82 -32.38 8.22
N GLY A 393 2.31 -31.95 7.09
CA GLY A 393 1.13 -32.50 6.43
C GLY A 393 0.60 -31.57 5.32
N SER A 394 -0.67 -31.77 4.96
CA SER A 394 -1.34 -30.94 3.96
C SER A 394 -1.86 -29.63 4.56
N PRO A 395 -1.64 -28.46 3.93
CA PRO A 395 -2.23 -27.19 4.34
C PRO A 395 -3.67 -27.07 3.86
N TYR A 396 -4.53 -28.00 4.25
CA TYR A 396 -5.90 -28.07 3.77
C TYR A 396 -6.75 -26.92 4.31
N LEU A 397 -7.48 -26.23 3.41
CA LEU A 397 -8.40 -25.16 3.74
C LEU A 397 -9.81 -25.49 3.23
N TYR A 398 -10.78 -25.29 4.08
CA TYR A 398 -12.20 -25.36 3.71
C TYR A 398 -12.63 -24.03 3.11
N ASP A 399 -13.45 -24.07 2.07
CA ASP A 399 -14.21 -22.89 1.62
C ASP A 399 -15.26 -22.57 2.67
N ALA A 400 -15.36 -21.31 3.02
CA ALA A 400 -16.32 -20.80 3.97
C ALA A 400 -16.99 -19.53 3.44
N ASN A 401 -18.23 -19.33 3.84
CA ASN A 401 -19.03 -18.16 3.46
C ASN A 401 -19.95 -17.77 4.62
N PHE A 402 -20.13 -16.46 4.81
CA PHE A 402 -21.27 -15.92 5.53
C PHE A 402 -22.13 -15.10 4.59
N THR A 403 -23.45 -15.23 4.70
CA THR A 403 -24.42 -14.44 3.92
C THR A 403 -25.51 -13.90 4.84
N PHE A 404 -25.73 -12.58 4.80
CA PHE A 404 -26.84 -11.94 5.50
C PHE A 404 -27.95 -11.60 4.52
N LYS A 405 -29.18 -12.05 4.84
CA LYS A 405 -30.38 -11.77 4.03
C LYS A 405 -31.37 -10.94 4.80
N VAL A 406 -31.97 -9.97 4.10
CA VAL A 406 -33.13 -9.21 4.56
C VAL A 406 -34.32 -9.58 3.67
N GLY A 407 -35.25 -10.35 4.20
CA GLY A 407 -36.24 -11.04 3.37
C GLY A 407 -35.56 -11.99 2.39
N ASP A 408 -35.92 -11.89 1.10
CA ASP A 408 -35.33 -12.73 0.02
C ASP A 408 -34.06 -12.11 -0.60
N LYS A 409 -33.68 -10.90 -0.19
CA LYS A 409 -32.52 -10.21 -0.77
C LYS A 409 -31.26 -10.45 0.05
N VAL A 410 -30.16 -10.80 -0.61
CA VAL A 410 -28.83 -10.78 -0.02
C VAL A 410 -28.45 -9.33 0.24
N SER A 411 -28.16 -9.02 1.52
CA SER A 411 -27.64 -7.73 1.91
C SER A 411 -26.11 -7.69 1.75
N ASP A 412 -25.44 -8.74 2.22
CA ASP A 412 -23.99 -8.87 2.10
C ASP A 412 -23.58 -10.34 2.14
N SER A 413 -22.40 -10.65 1.60
CA SER A 413 -21.87 -12.01 1.57
C SER A 413 -20.34 -11.97 1.54
N GLU A 414 -19.70 -12.71 2.46
CA GLU A 414 -18.25 -12.78 2.60
C GLU A 414 -17.74 -14.21 2.41
N ASP A 415 -16.85 -14.39 1.43
CA ASP A 415 -16.17 -15.66 1.15
C ASP A 415 -14.78 -15.65 1.78
N PHE A 416 -14.40 -16.73 2.46
CA PHE A 416 -13.09 -16.86 3.09
C PHE A 416 -12.64 -18.32 3.20
N LYS A 417 -11.43 -18.55 3.73
CA LYS A 417 -10.87 -19.90 3.89
C LYS A 417 -10.68 -20.23 5.36
N VAL A 418 -11.00 -21.44 5.76
CA VAL A 418 -10.84 -21.94 7.15
C VAL A 418 -9.90 -23.12 7.17
N GLY A 419 -8.82 -23.03 7.94
CA GLY A 419 -7.96 -24.16 8.28
C GLY A 419 -8.33 -24.72 9.65
N ILE A 420 -8.79 -25.99 9.73
CA ILE A 420 -9.04 -26.64 11.01
C ILE A 420 -7.71 -27.01 11.63
N ARG A 421 -7.30 -26.21 12.61
CA ARG A 421 -6.05 -26.39 13.36
C ARG A 421 -6.16 -25.78 14.74
N GLN A 422 -5.34 -26.29 15.66
CA GLN A 422 -5.15 -25.67 16.97
C GLN A 422 -3.66 -25.47 17.22
N MET A 423 -3.29 -24.26 17.57
CA MET A 423 -1.94 -23.90 17.99
C MET A 423 -1.92 -23.82 19.51
N THR A 424 -0.97 -24.49 20.14
CA THR A 424 -0.72 -24.41 21.58
C THR A 424 0.76 -24.17 21.85
N PHE A 425 1.07 -23.70 23.04
CA PHE A 425 2.45 -23.51 23.45
C PHE A 425 2.62 -23.92 24.93
N ASN A 426 3.85 -24.24 25.29
CA ASN A 426 4.28 -24.31 26.68
C ASN A 426 5.63 -23.65 26.84
N GLU A 427 5.94 -23.25 28.06
CA GLU A 427 7.25 -22.70 28.43
C GLU A 427 7.78 -23.54 29.58
N ASN A 428 8.93 -24.18 29.37
CA ASN A 428 9.63 -24.98 30.37
C ASN A 428 11.09 -24.51 30.44
N ASN A 429 11.56 -24.12 31.60
CA ASN A 429 12.94 -23.59 31.82
C ASN A 429 13.28 -22.44 30.85
N SER A 430 12.37 -21.48 30.67
CA SER A 430 12.49 -20.34 29.73
C SER A 430 12.65 -20.76 28.26
N ILE A 431 12.26 -21.99 27.90
CA ILE A 431 12.26 -22.47 26.53
C ILE A 431 10.80 -22.54 26.05
N LEU A 432 10.47 -21.69 25.08
CA LEU A 432 9.19 -21.72 24.40
C LEU A 432 9.12 -22.91 23.43
N SER A 433 8.11 -23.74 23.59
CA SER A 433 7.80 -24.84 22.67
C SER A 433 6.44 -24.61 22.05
N LEU A 434 6.38 -24.62 20.73
CA LEU A 434 5.15 -24.45 19.94
C LEU A 434 4.65 -25.81 19.48
N PHE A 435 3.32 -25.96 19.40
CA PHE A 435 2.67 -27.17 18.95
C PHE A 435 1.53 -26.80 17.99
N ILE A 436 1.39 -27.57 16.93
CA ILE A 436 0.25 -27.50 16.00
C ILE A 436 -0.44 -28.86 16.01
N ASN A 437 -1.73 -28.85 16.31
CA ASN A 437 -2.55 -30.05 16.45
C ASN A 437 -1.90 -31.10 17.39
N GLY A 438 -1.30 -30.66 18.50
CA GLY A 438 -0.62 -31.47 19.47
C GLY A 438 0.78 -31.98 19.09
N ARG A 439 1.26 -31.73 17.86
CA ARG A 439 2.63 -32.07 17.41
C ARG A 439 3.57 -30.89 17.60
N ARG A 440 4.74 -31.16 18.17
CA ARG A 440 5.76 -30.11 18.34
C ARG A 440 6.13 -29.50 16.99
N PHE A 441 6.05 -28.19 16.93
CA PHE A 441 6.39 -27.41 15.74
C PHE A 441 7.73 -26.69 15.95
N ILE A 442 8.63 -26.83 14.99
CA ILE A 442 9.90 -26.13 14.96
C ILE A 442 9.84 -25.18 13.77
N GLY A 443 9.76 -23.88 14.07
CA GLY A 443 9.89 -22.81 13.07
C GLY A 443 11.29 -22.87 12.44
N ARG A 444 11.34 -22.80 11.11
CA ARG A 444 12.59 -22.66 10.36
C ARG A 444 12.45 -21.37 9.55
N GLY A 445 13.31 -20.42 9.81
CA GLY A 445 13.43 -19.15 9.12
C GLY A 445 14.80 -19.00 8.49
#